data_14de20b7633e15639a2573102c0ecada
#
_entry.id   14de20b7633e15639a2573102c0ecada
#
_cell.length_a   1.000
_cell.length_b   1.000
_cell.length_c   1.000
_cell.angle_alpha   90.00
_cell.angle_beta   90.00
_cell.angle_gamma   90.00
#
_symmetry.space_group_name_H-M   'P 1'
#
loop_
_entity.id
_entity.type
_entity.pdbx_description
1 polymer ?
#
loop_
_entity_poly.entity_id
_entity_poly.type
_entity_poly.pdbx_seq_one_letter_code
_entity_poly.pdbx_strand_id
1 'polypeptide(L)'
;MRKILLAVVALSLFAGSTAQAFPFKKKKKKAKTEQPATPPAPKESAFDKQVKGAKYLPGVIDAYYTPKGTLMWAIQARNLDKIYLLANRLSETSAATDFVAGQMINDPFMVRFSTDSTNVYMHAVLYEDVLREGDPITPSFRRNFNDPIMKTFEVKASKGDTLLIDMTAFFGREEKSLSPLAPSPMTGKKSTAMFDPSASRVKEVKNFPRNMEISSQMNYNGQNGPYTLIVRRSVVELDKDPMPIRYKDRRVGFFSSPRNFYTSDKDRVEDYEFIHRWRMEPKDMAAYLRGELVEPVKPIIFYVDNAFPEKWRGAVKQGIEDWNIAFEKAGFKNAVIAKDYPTDDPNFDPDDIRYNCVRYAVTSTANAMGPSYVDPRSGEILVADVIWYHNVISLVHDWRFVQTGAVDPLALRGISRDRTHPRIDAQHGCKLLFPRGLSAQPVIHQEIRYNPEYYGLRS
;
A
#
# COMPACT_ATOMS: atom_id res chain seq x y z
N MET A 1 -0.84 53.25 36.72
CA MET A 1 -1.15 54.71 36.82
C MET A 1 -1.67 55.15 35.47
N ARG A 2 -2.89 55.60 35.54
CA ARG A 2 -3.53 56.73 34.83
C ARG A 2 -3.52 56.64 33.28
N LYS A 3 -4.69 56.43 32.71
CA LYS A 3 -5.90 57.28 32.49
C LYS A 3 -5.66 58.23 31.31
N ILE A 4 -6.49 58.33 30.36
CA ILE A 4 -7.81 59.00 30.20
C ILE A 4 -7.77 59.70 28.84
N LEU A 5 -8.70 59.58 27.99
CA LEU A 5 -10.01 60.21 27.68
C LEU A 5 -9.88 61.21 26.54
N LEU A 6 -10.69 61.42 25.66
CA LEU A 6 -12.06 61.75 25.44
C LEU A 6 -12.30 62.26 24.02
N ALA A 7 -13.42 61.93 23.51
CA ALA A 7 -14.23 62.48 22.48
C ALA A 7 -14.32 64.02 22.36
N VAL A 8 -14.62 64.53 21.16
CA VAL A 8 -15.47 65.70 20.94
C VAL A 8 -16.26 65.61 19.65
N VAL A 9 -17.55 65.79 19.80
CA VAL A 9 -18.60 66.08 18.82
C VAL A 9 -18.53 67.54 18.38
N ALA A 10 -18.80 67.85 17.14
CA ALA A 10 -19.27 69.19 16.76
C ALA A 10 -20.24 69.14 15.56
N LEU A 11 -21.38 69.58 15.84
CA LEU A 11 -22.54 69.96 15.04
C LEU A 11 -22.40 71.39 14.52
N SER A 12 -22.85 71.70 13.32
CA SER A 12 -23.48 73.02 12.95
C SER A 12 -23.78 73.01 11.43
N LEU A 13 -24.98 73.03 11.03
CA LEU A 13 -26.00 74.07 10.91
C LEU A 13 -25.84 75.06 9.71
N PHE A 14 -26.81 74.95 8.85
CA PHE A 14 -27.57 75.94 8.06
C PHE A 14 -26.86 76.99 7.20
N ALA A 15 -27.25 77.02 5.91
CA ALA A 15 -27.86 78.21 5.33
C ALA A 15 -28.55 77.80 3.99
N GLY A 16 -29.77 78.25 3.88
CA GLY A 16 -30.65 78.06 2.78
C GLY A 16 -30.44 79.11 1.67
N SER A 17 -30.95 78.84 0.51
CA SER A 17 -31.24 79.82 -0.56
C SER A 17 -32.39 79.32 -1.41
N THR A 18 -33.27 80.26 -1.65
CA THR A 18 -34.60 80.32 -2.17
C THR A 18 -34.82 79.78 -3.56
N ALA A 19 -36.03 79.31 -3.75
CA ALA A 19 -36.64 78.72 -4.94
C ALA A 19 -36.82 79.73 -6.11
N GLN A 20 -36.74 79.17 -7.32
CA GLN A 20 -37.53 79.67 -8.45
C GLN A 20 -38.19 78.45 -9.19
N ALA A 21 -39.53 78.50 -9.26
CA ALA A 21 -40.31 77.50 -9.91
C ALA A 21 -40.43 77.80 -11.44
N PHE A 22 -40.25 76.79 -12.24
CA PHE A 22 -40.74 76.75 -13.66
C PHE A 22 -41.59 75.51 -13.88
N PRO A 23 -42.68 75.64 -14.66
CA PRO A 23 -43.71 74.60 -14.76
C PRO A 23 -43.29 73.53 -15.79
N PHE A 24 -43.11 72.27 -15.37
CA PHE A 24 -42.95 71.15 -16.30
C PHE A 24 -44.29 70.35 -16.45
N LYS A 25 -44.66 70.16 -17.70
CA LYS A 25 -45.78 69.33 -18.19
C LYS A 25 -45.68 67.89 -17.69
N LYS A 26 -46.74 67.41 -17.02
CA LYS A 26 -46.95 65.99 -16.65
C LYS A 26 -47.02 65.09 -17.90
N LYS A 27 -46.02 64.32 -18.24
CA LYS A 27 -46.18 63.14 -19.06
C LYS A 27 -46.54 61.99 -18.13
N LYS A 28 -47.67 61.34 -18.32
CA LYS A 28 -48.11 60.10 -17.68
C LYS A 28 -47.18 59.02 -18.11
N LYS A 29 -46.23 58.57 -17.23
CA LYS A 29 -45.53 57.31 -17.37
C LYS A 29 -46.44 56.20 -16.86
N LYS A 30 -46.67 55.18 -17.71
CA LYS A 30 -47.30 53.91 -17.33
C LYS A 30 -46.42 53.26 -16.24
N ALA A 31 -47.05 52.86 -15.13
CA ALA A 31 -46.44 52.06 -14.09
C ALA A 31 -46.02 50.73 -14.75
N LYS A 32 -44.68 50.47 -14.80
CA LYS A 32 -44.13 49.12 -15.00
C LYS A 32 -44.27 48.41 -13.66
N THR A 33 -45.04 47.36 -13.63
CA THR A 33 -45.06 46.39 -12.54
C THR A 33 -43.65 45.79 -12.44
N GLU A 34 -42.90 46.19 -11.40
CA GLU A 34 -41.65 45.52 -11.06
C GLU A 34 -41.96 44.11 -10.56
N GLN A 35 -41.58 43.11 -11.35
CA GLN A 35 -41.50 41.73 -10.85
C GLN A 35 -40.44 41.69 -9.74
N PRO A 36 -40.73 40.97 -8.63
CA PRO A 36 -39.73 40.80 -7.58
C PRO A 36 -38.44 40.21 -8.17
N ALA A 37 -37.31 40.86 -7.98
CA ALA A 37 -36.04 40.37 -8.41
C ALA A 37 -35.80 38.98 -7.77
N THR A 38 -35.66 37.98 -8.60
CA THR A 38 -35.21 36.62 -8.15
C THR A 38 -33.92 36.82 -7.39
N PRO A 39 -33.80 36.27 -6.15
CA PRO A 39 -32.53 36.34 -5.41
C PRO A 39 -31.38 35.87 -6.30
N PRO A 40 -30.24 36.54 -6.32
CA PRO A 40 -29.09 36.09 -7.10
C PRO A 40 -28.73 34.68 -6.65
N ALA A 41 -28.54 33.78 -7.64
CA ALA A 41 -28.13 32.42 -7.37
C ALA A 41 -26.90 32.41 -6.47
N PRO A 42 -26.82 31.53 -5.47
CA PRO A 42 -25.68 31.47 -4.56
C PRO A 42 -24.39 31.35 -5.38
N LYS A 43 -23.43 32.24 -5.13
CA LYS A 43 -22.14 32.18 -5.80
C LYS A 43 -21.49 30.83 -5.47
N GLU A 44 -21.17 30.06 -6.50
CA GLU A 44 -20.45 28.79 -6.39
C GLU A 44 -19.21 28.99 -5.54
N SER A 45 -19.02 28.20 -4.48
CA SER A 45 -17.89 28.32 -3.57
C SER A 45 -16.56 28.00 -4.29
N ALA A 46 -15.43 28.45 -3.76
CA ALA A 46 -14.11 28.10 -4.29
C ALA A 46 -13.91 26.58 -4.30
N PHE A 47 -14.40 25.90 -3.26
CA PHE A 47 -14.36 24.45 -3.15
C PHE A 47 -15.15 23.78 -4.27
N ASP A 48 -16.41 24.20 -4.47
CA ASP A 48 -17.30 23.58 -5.48
C ASP A 48 -16.76 23.79 -6.91
N LYS A 49 -16.05 24.89 -7.16
CA LYS A 49 -15.36 25.13 -8.44
C LYS A 49 -14.22 24.16 -8.68
N GLN A 50 -13.42 23.84 -7.65
CA GLN A 50 -12.27 22.92 -7.76
C GLN A 50 -12.70 21.48 -8.04
N VAL A 51 -13.85 21.05 -7.50
CA VAL A 51 -14.37 19.67 -7.65
C VAL A 51 -15.40 19.54 -8.77
N LYS A 52 -15.62 20.58 -9.55
CA LYS A 52 -16.63 20.60 -10.62
C LYS A 52 -16.35 19.53 -11.68
N GLY A 53 -17.35 18.68 -11.91
CA GLY A 53 -17.24 17.55 -12.86
C GLY A 53 -16.45 16.35 -12.34
N ALA A 54 -15.99 16.38 -11.10
CA ALA A 54 -15.38 15.23 -10.45
C ALA A 54 -16.45 14.34 -9.78
N LYS A 55 -16.22 13.03 -9.81
CA LYS A 55 -16.99 12.05 -9.04
C LYS A 55 -16.54 12.09 -7.59
N TYR A 56 -17.48 12.29 -6.67
CA TYR A 56 -17.23 12.17 -5.24
C TYR A 56 -17.11 10.69 -4.84
N LEU A 57 -16.07 10.36 -4.10
CA LEU A 57 -15.74 9.02 -3.63
C LEU A 57 -15.58 9.06 -2.10
N PRO A 58 -16.64 8.78 -1.33
CA PRO A 58 -16.55 8.70 0.13
C PRO A 58 -15.75 7.47 0.56
N GLY A 59 -15.00 7.58 1.69
CA GLY A 59 -14.25 6.45 2.21
C GLY A 59 -13.26 6.81 3.31
N VAL A 60 -12.13 6.12 3.32
CA VAL A 60 -11.07 6.29 4.33
C VAL A 60 -10.57 7.74 4.40
N ILE A 61 -10.41 8.37 3.27
CA ILE A 61 -10.21 9.81 3.05
C ILE A 61 -11.15 10.17 1.90
N ASP A 62 -12.05 11.11 2.12
CA ASP A 62 -12.97 11.51 1.07
C ASP A 62 -12.20 12.07 -0.13
N ALA A 63 -12.60 11.69 -1.33
CA ALA A 63 -11.88 12.06 -2.55
C ALA A 63 -12.81 12.50 -3.67
N TYR A 64 -12.25 13.28 -4.59
CA TYR A 64 -12.89 13.68 -5.84
C TYR A 64 -11.99 13.27 -7.00
N TYR A 65 -12.55 12.53 -7.94
CA TYR A 65 -11.81 11.99 -9.07
C TYR A 65 -12.46 12.31 -10.40
N THR A 66 -11.66 12.75 -11.38
CA THR A 66 -12.12 13.03 -12.74
C THR A 66 -11.63 11.96 -13.71
N PRO A 67 -12.38 11.68 -14.80
CA PRO A 67 -11.93 10.75 -15.84
C PRO A 67 -10.62 11.16 -16.53
N LYS A 68 -10.23 12.44 -16.39
CA LYS A 68 -8.93 12.95 -16.87
C LYS A 68 -7.74 12.59 -15.97
N GLY A 69 -8.00 11.94 -14.84
CA GLY A 69 -6.99 11.50 -13.89
C GLY A 69 -6.66 12.51 -12.79
N THR A 70 -7.44 13.59 -12.64
CA THR A 70 -7.28 14.51 -11.51
C THR A 70 -7.83 13.85 -10.24
N LEU A 71 -7.02 13.77 -9.21
CA LEU A 71 -7.38 13.22 -7.90
C LEU A 71 -7.19 14.28 -6.82
N MET A 72 -8.29 14.69 -6.19
CA MET A 72 -8.28 15.61 -5.06
C MET A 72 -8.67 14.83 -3.80
N TRP A 73 -7.97 15.07 -2.70
CA TRP A 73 -8.36 14.56 -1.38
C TRP A 73 -8.98 15.67 -0.55
N ALA A 74 -10.03 15.33 0.17
CA ALA A 74 -10.72 16.19 1.12
C ALA A 74 -10.31 15.77 2.54
N ILE A 75 -9.25 16.38 3.06
CA ILE A 75 -8.72 16.13 4.39
C ILE A 75 -9.59 16.82 5.43
N GLN A 76 -10.13 16.05 6.34
CA GLN A 76 -10.95 16.51 7.47
C GLN A 76 -10.19 16.33 8.80
N ALA A 77 -10.65 16.97 9.85
CA ALA A 77 -10.07 16.80 11.20
C ALA A 77 -9.94 15.32 11.61
N ARG A 78 -10.91 14.48 11.21
CA ARG A 78 -10.88 13.03 11.46
C ARG A 78 -9.72 12.28 10.79
N ASN A 79 -9.10 12.87 9.77
CA ASN A 79 -7.99 12.27 9.02
C ASN A 79 -6.62 12.69 9.58
N LEU A 80 -6.58 13.75 10.38
CA LEU A 80 -5.36 14.19 11.04
C LEU A 80 -5.00 13.22 12.17
N ASP A 81 -3.74 13.06 12.44
CA ASP A 81 -3.18 12.18 13.49
C ASP A 81 -3.48 10.67 13.36
N LYS A 82 -4.20 10.27 12.31
CA LYS A 82 -4.31 8.86 11.95
C LYS A 82 -3.08 8.40 11.20
N ILE A 83 -2.72 7.14 11.39
CA ILE A 83 -1.63 6.50 10.67
C ILE A 83 -2.21 5.69 9.51
N TYR A 84 -1.66 5.94 8.32
CA TYR A 84 -2.00 5.21 7.10
C TYR A 84 -0.77 4.45 6.61
N LEU A 85 -0.99 3.24 6.14
CA LEU A 85 0.01 2.45 5.42
C LEU A 85 -0.13 2.73 3.92
N LEU A 86 0.96 3.12 3.27
CA LEU A 86 1.06 3.20 1.82
C LEU A 86 1.79 1.97 1.30
N ALA A 87 1.16 1.25 0.40
CA ALA A 87 1.71 0.03 -0.19
C ALA A 87 1.54 0.05 -1.71
N ASN A 88 2.49 -0.55 -2.43
CA ASN A 88 2.49 -0.60 -3.89
C ASN A 88 2.50 -2.04 -4.40
N ARG A 89 1.58 -2.34 -5.32
CA ARG A 89 1.52 -3.62 -6.02
C ARG A 89 1.44 -3.40 -7.51
N LEU A 90 2.12 -4.22 -8.27
CA LEU A 90 2.03 -4.20 -9.73
C LEU A 90 0.79 -4.99 -10.17
N SER A 91 -0.16 -4.34 -10.87
CA SER A 91 -1.36 -5.00 -11.40
C SER A 91 -1.14 -5.56 -12.80
N GLU A 92 -0.53 -4.75 -13.69
CA GLU A 92 -0.30 -5.10 -15.08
C GLU A 92 1.08 -4.62 -15.53
N THR A 93 1.69 -5.32 -16.46
CA THR A 93 2.98 -4.95 -17.05
C THR A 93 3.03 -5.30 -18.51
N SER A 94 3.70 -4.47 -19.31
CA SER A 94 4.13 -4.80 -20.67
C SER A 94 5.58 -5.29 -20.75
N ALA A 95 6.27 -5.42 -19.60
CA ALA A 95 7.66 -5.85 -19.47
C ALA A 95 7.76 -7.09 -18.55
N ALA A 96 7.14 -8.19 -18.95
CA ALA A 96 6.97 -9.40 -18.12
C ALA A 96 8.28 -10.14 -17.81
N THR A 97 9.40 -9.77 -18.44
CA THR A 97 10.74 -10.28 -18.10
C THR A 97 11.31 -9.64 -16.83
N ASP A 98 10.94 -8.37 -16.57
CA ASP A 98 11.49 -7.58 -15.49
C ASP A 98 10.50 -7.38 -14.33
N PHE A 99 9.20 -7.47 -14.63
CA PHE A 99 8.11 -7.20 -13.70
C PHE A 99 7.03 -8.27 -13.81
N VAL A 100 6.47 -8.68 -12.68
CA VAL A 100 5.40 -9.70 -12.64
C VAL A 100 4.16 -9.13 -11.97
N ALA A 101 3.00 -9.31 -12.57
CA ALA A 101 1.72 -8.91 -12.01
C ALA A 101 1.49 -9.57 -10.63
N GLY A 102 1.05 -8.79 -9.66
CA GLY A 102 0.93 -9.16 -8.25
C GLY A 102 2.16 -8.86 -7.40
N GLN A 103 3.31 -8.57 -8.02
CA GLN A 103 4.55 -8.24 -7.31
C GLN A 103 4.37 -6.99 -6.44
N MET A 104 4.84 -7.06 -5.21
CA MET A 104 5.04 -5.88 -4.36
C MET A 104 6.35 -5.20 -4.77
N ILE A 105 6.27 -3.91 -5.07
CA ILE A 105 7.36 -3.18 -5.73
C ILE A 105 8.30 -2.55 -4.71
N ASN A 106 7.73 -2.01 -3.63
CA ASN A 106 8.44 -1.34 -2.55
C ASN A 106 7.95 -1.86 -1.21
N ASP A 107 8.79 -1.74 -0.19
CA ASP A 107 8.34 -1.93 1.17
C ASP A 107 7.27 -0.89 1.52
N PRO A 108 6.19 -1.29 2.20
CA PRO A 108 5.17 -0.35 2.62
C PRO A 108 5.73 0.57 3.70
N PHE A 109 5.24 1.80 3.74
CA PHE A 109 5.63 2.78 4.73
C PHE A 109 4.44 3.50 5.35
N MET A 110 4.60 3.97 6.56
CA MET A 110 3.53 4.66 7.28
C MET A 110 3.60 6.16 7.09
N VAL A 111 2.42 6.77 6.97
CA VAL A 111 2.28 8.23 6.90
C VAL A 111 1.19 8.72 7.85
N ARG A 112 1.32 9.98 8.29
CA ARG A 112 0.27 10.74 8.96
C ARG A 112 0.19 12.14 8.39
N PHE A 113 -0.92 12.82 8.62
CA PHE A 113 -1.16 14.17 8.12
C PHE A 113 -1.23 15.19 9.27
N SER A 114 -0.67 16.38 9.02
CA SER A 114 -0.88 17.57 9.84
C SER A 114 -1.15 18.78 8.94
N THR A 115 -1.60 19.89 9.51
CA THR A 115 -1.91 21.11 8.75
C THR A 115 -1.60 22.38 9.54
N ASP A 116 -1.25 23.44 8.81
CA ASP A 116 -1.21 24.83 9.29
C ASP A 116 -2.33 25.69 8.67
N SER A 117 -3.37 25.08 8.11
CA SER A 117 -4.49 25.68 7.36
C SER A 117 -4.15 26.18 5.95
N THR A 118 -2.90 26.43 5.64
CA THR A 118 -2.42 26.83 4.30
C THR A 118 -1.93 25.62 3.53
N ASN A 119 -1.29 24.70 4.25
CA ASN A 119 -0.73 23.46 3.71
C ASN A 119 -1.16 22.26 4.54
N VAL A 120 -1.24 21.12 3.86
CA VAL A 120 -1.31 19.80 4.51
C VAL A 120 0.05 19.15 4.33
N TYR A 121 0.63 18.69 5.42
CA TYR A 121 1.93 18.03 5.49
C TYR A 121 1.72 16.53 5.64
N MET A 122 2.36 15.75 4.76
CA MET A 122 2.47 14.30 4.88
C MET A 122 3.80 13.98 5.56
N HIS A 123 3.75 13.35 6.72
CA HIS A 123 4.93 12.92 7.45
C HIS A 123 5.16 11.43 7.25
N ALA A 124 6.42 11.02 7.10
CA ALA A 124 6.78 9.61 7.28
C ALA A 124 6.77 9.29 8.77
N VAL A 125 6.06 8.26 9.17
CA VAL A 125 6.03 7.82 10.58
C VAL A 125 7.21 6.88 10.81
N LEU A 126 8.15 7.33 11.64
CA LEU A 126 9.29 6.53 12.07
C LEU A 126 8.84 5.50 13.10
N TYR A 127 9.29 4.27 12.95
CA TYR A 127 8.83 3.16 13.79
C TYR A 127 9.94 2.20 14.23
N GLU A 128 11.15 2.42 13.76
CA GLU A 128 12.29 1.56 14.11
C GLU A 128 12.81 1.86 15.51
N ASP A 129 12.80 3.13 15.90
CA ASP A 129 13.24 3.59 17.20
C ASP A 129 12.04 3.74 18.14
N VAL A 130 12.07 3.04 19.26
CA VAL A 130 10.99 3.06 20.25
C VAL A 130 11.53 3.39 21.65
N LEU A 131 10.74 4.11 22.39
CA LEU A 131 11.03 4.49 23.76
C LEU A 131 10.06 3.80 24.70
N ARG A 132 10.52 3.40 25.88
CA ARG A 132 9.64 2.94 26.94
C ARG A 132 8.64 4.04 27.31
N GLU A 133 7.37 3.70 27.42
CA GLU A 133 6.32 4.63 27.81
C GLU A 133 6.62 5.24 29.19
N GLY A 134 6.46 6.57 29.32
CA GLY A 134 6.69 7.30 30.56
C GLY A 134 8.17 7.45 30.94
N ASP A 135 9.13 7.06 30.08
CA ASP A 135 10.55 7.17 30.38
C ASP A 135 11.01 8.65 30.52
N PRO A 136 11.85 8.98 31.53
CA PRO A 136 12.34 10.34 31.76
C PRO A 136 13.08 10.96 30.56
N ILE A 137 13.71 10.16 29.67
CA ILE A 137 14.41 10.67 28.49
C ILE A 137 13.49 11.03 27.33
N THR A 138 12.16 10.90 27.47
CA THR A 138 11.16 11.25 26.45
C THR A 138 11.39 12.60 25.77
N PRO A 139 11.71 13.71 26.50
CA PRO A 139 11.95 15.00 25.85
C PRO A 139 13.17 14.99 24.93
N SER A 140 14.22 14.26 25.28
CA SER A 140 15.42 14.11 24.45
C SER A 140 15.14 13.22 23.24
N PHE A 141 14.45 12.10 23.45
CA PHE A 141 14.07 11.19 22.38
C PHE A 141 13.24 11.94 21.32
N ARG A 142 12.20 12.68 21.72
CA ARG A 142 11.36 13.45 20.79
C ARG A 142 12.11 14.52 20.01
N ARG A 143 13.21 15.07 20.52
CA ARG A 143 14.05 16.03 19.77
C ARG A 143 14.86 15.37 18.67
N ASN A 144 15.18 14.09 18.79
CA ASN A 144 16.06 13.38 17.85
C ASN A 144 15.29 12.47 16.87
N PHE A 145 14.11 12.00 17.27
CA PHE A 145 13.28 11.07 16.48
C PHE A 145 11.92 11.70 16.15
N ASN A 146 11.94 12.70 15.27
CA ASN A 146 10.74 13.35 14.76
C ASN A 146 10.39 12.79 13.38
N ASP A 147 9.11 12.62 13.13
CA ASP A 147 8.60 12.22 11.81
C ASP A 147 8.93 13.30 10.76
N PRO A 148 9.75 13.00 9.75
CA PRO A 148 10.10 13.98 8.72
C PRO A 148 8.90 14.28 7.81
N ILE A 149 8.82 15.53 7.34
CA ILE A 149 7.87 15.90 6.30
C ILE A 149 8.36 15.31 4.97
N MET A 150 7.62 14.35 4.42
CA MET A 150 7.88 13.78 3.10
C MET A 150 7.40 14.68 1.99
N LYS A 151 6.21 15.26 2.16
CA LYS A 151 5.53 16.04 1.12
C LYS A 151 4.67 17.12 1.73
N THR A 152 4.63 18.27 1.05
CA THR A 152 3.75 19.39 1.38
C THR A 152 2.74 19.57 0.25
N PHE A 153 1.47 19.68 0.61
CA PHE A 153 0.38 19.90 -0.33
C PHE A 153 -0.30 21.23 0.02
N GLU A 154 -0.33 22.13 -0.96
CA GLU A 154 -1.05 23.40 -0.83
C GLU A 154 -2.56 23.14 -0.75
N VAL A 155 -3.26 23.81 0.16
CA VAL A 155 -4.73 23.76 0.26
C VAL A 155 -5.32 24.55 -0.91
N LYS A 156 -5.98 23.87 -1.84
CA LYS A 156 -6.59 24.48 -3.04
C LYS A 156 -7.91 25.19 -2.74
N ALA A 157 -8.64 24.71 -1.76
CA ALA A 157 -9.86 25.30 -1.24
C ALA A 157 -10.22 24.68 0.11
N SER A 158 -11.10 25.35 0.86
CA SER A 158 -11.65 24.83 2.12
C SER A 158 -13.17 24.98 2.17
N LYS A 159 -13.82 24.08 2.93
CA LYS A 159 -15.27 24.14 3.20
C LYS A 159 -15.52 23.60 4.62
N GLY A 160 -15.80 24.50 5.54
CA GLY A 160 -15.84 24.14 6.96
C GLY A 160 -14.44 23.71 7.44
N ASP A 161 -14.34 22.54 8.06
CA ASP A 161 -13.10 21.90 8.52
C ASP A 161 -12.41 21.03 7.44
N THR A 162 -12.97 21.00 6.25
CA THR A 162 -12.45 20.16 5.13
C THR A 162 -11.50 20.97 4.27
N LEU A 163 -10.27 20.44 4.11
CA LEU A 163 -9.20 21.00 3.31
C LEU A 163 -9.03 20.17 2.03
N LEU A 164 -9.10 20.83 0.87
CA LEU A 164 -8.95 20.17 -0.44
C LEU A 164 -7.51 20.29 -0.92
N ILE A 165 -6.87 19.16 -1.19
CA ILE A 165 -5.49 19.08 -1.70
C ILE A 165 -5.44 18.27 -3.01
N ASP A 166 -4.48 18.60 -3.87
CA ASP A 166 -4.26 17.91 -5.13
C ASP A 166 -3.23 16.78 -4.98
N MET A 167 -3.71 15.55 -5.12
CA MET A 167 -2.91 14.32 -5.05
C MET A 167 -2.53 13.76 -6.42
N THR A 168 -2.93 14.44 -7.50
CA THR A 168 -2.74 13.97 -8.87
C THR A 168 -1.27 13.67 -9.20
N ALA A 169 -0.39 14.61 -8.86
CA ALA A 169 1.04 14.44 -9.14
C ALA A 169 1.67 13.38 -8.25
N PHE A 170 1.27 13.28 -6.99
CA PHE A 170 1.81 12.31 -6.04
C PHE A 170 1.55 10.86 -6.48
N PHE A 171 0.37 10.58 -7.01
CA PHE A 171 0.01 9.24 -7.48
C PHE A 171 0.19 9.04 -8.99
N GLY A 172 0.11 10.10 -9.80
CA GLY A 172 0.15 10.03 -11.26
C GLY A 172 1.51 10.34 -11.89
N ARG A 173 2.52 10.69 -11.08
CA ARG A 173 3.88 11.01 -11.55
C ARG A 173 4.91 10.14 -10.83
N GLU A 174 6.17 10.26 -11.26
CA GLU A 174 7.28 9.62 -10.58
C GLU A 174 7.49 10.27 -9.20
N GLU A 175 7.15 9.56 -8.16
CA GLU A 175 7.42 9.92 -6.77
C GLU A 175 8.41 8.92 -6.20
N LYS A 176 9.54 9.41 -5.69
CA LYS A 176 10.67 8.57 -5.26
C LYS A 176 10.27 7.47 -4.28
N SER A 177 9.41 7.79 -3.34
CA SER A 177 8.92 6.83 -2.32
C SER A 177 7.97 5.77 -2.86
N LEU A 178 7.39 6.01 -4.04
CA LEU A 178 6.42 5.14 -4.70
C LEU A 178 6.92 4.61 -6.05
N SER A 179 8.19 4.86 -6.38
CA SER A 179 8.77 4.52 -7.68
C SER A 179 8.89 3.01 -7.86
N PRO A 180 8.39 2.45 -8.96
CA PRO A 180 8.65 1.05 -9.31
C PRO A 180 10.09 0.81 -9.78
N LEU A 181 10.88 1.87 -9.97
CA LEU A 181 12.28 1.81 -10.39
C LEU A 181 13.24 1.88 -9.20
N ALA A 182 12.80 1.53 -8.00
CA ALA A 182 13.69 1.44 -6.85
C ALA A 182 14.90 0.53 -7.16
N PRO A 183 16.09 0.82 -6.60
CA PRO A 183 17.23 -0.04 -6.79
C PRO A 183 16.91 -1.48 -6.38
N SER A 184 17.34 -2.44 -7.20
CA SER A 184 17.16 -3.85 -6.86
C SER A 184 17.78 -4.14 -5.49
N PRO A 185 17.05 -4.69 -4.53
CA PRO A 185 17.59 -5.05 -3.22
C PRO A 185 18.76 -6.04 -3.30
N MET A 186 18.80 -6.87 -4.37
CA MET A 186 19.83 -7.87 -4.56
C MET A 186 21.12 -7.30 -5.15
N THR A 187 21.00 -6.45 -6.16
CA THR A 187 22.17 -6.02 -6.97
C THR A 187 22.56 -4.58 -6.69
N GLY A 188 21.73 -3.81 -5.99
CA GLY A 188 21.88 -2.36 -5.81
C GLY A 188 21.81 -1.57 -7.12
N LYS A 189 21.57 -2.26 -8.26
CA LYS A 189 21.50 -1.60 -9.57
C LYS A 189 20.21 -0.79 -9.66
N LYS A 190 20.36 0.48 -10.01
CA LYS A 190 19.25 1.37 -10.36
C LYS A 190 18.81 1.09 -11.79
N SER A 191 17.51 1.15 -12.02
CA SER A 191 16.98 1.18 -13.37
C SER A 191 17.47 2.43 -14.10
N THR A 192 17.81 2.28 -15.38
CA THR A 192 18.16 3.39 -16.27
C THR A 192 16.96 3.89 -17.07
N ALA A 193 15.78 3.33 -16.84
CA ALA A 193 14.57 3.73 -17.54
C ALA A 193 14.17 5.16 -17.16
N MET A 194 13.70 5.92 -18.15
CA MET A 194 13.25 7.29 -17.99
C MET A 194 11.73 7.34 -17.94
N PHE A 195 11.19 8.01 -16.92
CA PHE A 195 9.76 8.22 -16.79
C PHE A 195 9.20 9.12 -17.88
N ASP A 196 8.07 8.71 -18.49
CA ASP A 196 7.32 9.50 -19.45
C ASP A 196 6.07 10.12 -18.79
N PRO A 197 6.12 11.41 -18.42
CA PRO A 197 4.99 12.08 -17.78
C PRO A 197 3.80 12.31 -18.72
N SER A 198 4.00 12.30 -20.04
CA SER A 198 2.95 12.59 -21.02
C SER A 198 1.95 11.44 -21.15
N ALA A 199 2.42 10.21 -20.98
CA ALA A 199 1.63 9.00 -21.07
C ALA A 199 1.22 8.42 -19.68
N SER A 200 1.62 9.08 -18.58
CA SER A 200 1.39 8.62 -17.21
C SER A 200 0.28 9.40 -16.50
N ARG A 201 -0.58 8.68 -15.78
CA ARG A 201 -1.73 9.29 -15.09
C ARG A 201 -2.32 8.38 -14.02
N VAL A 202 -3.12 8.94 -13.12
CA VAL A 202 -4.07 8.14 -12.31
C VAL A 202 -5.15 7.59 -13.25
N LYS A 203 -5.33 6.26 -13.27
CA LYS A 203 -6.24 5.55 -14.18
C LYS A 203 -7.59 5.29 -13.53
N GLU A 204 -7.60 4.93 -12.25
CA GLU A 204 -8.79 4.56 -11.50
C GLU A 204 -8.59 4.81 -10.01
N VAL A 205 -9.67 5.10 -9.30
CA VAL A 205 -9.70 5.21 -7.84
C VAL A 205 -10.93 4.50 -7.31
N LYS A 206 -10.72 3.57 -6.39
CA LYS A 206 -11.76 2.92 -5.59
C LYS A 206 -11.55 3.31 -4.13
N ASN A 207 -12.58 3.79 -3.46
CA ASN A 207 -12.48 4.26 -2.09
C ASN A 207 -13.44 3.48 -1.19
N PHE A 208 -12.91 2.93 -0.10
CA PHE A 208 -13.61 2.09 0.86
C PHE A 208 -13.49 2.69 2.26
N PRO A 209 -14.28 2.22 3.25
CA PRO A 209 -14.27 2.81 4.60
C PRO A 209 -12.90 2.81 5.30
N ARG A 210 -12.03 1.83 4.99
CA ARG A 210 -10.73 1.67 5.64
C ARG A 210 -9.52 1.67 4.70
N ASN A 211 -9.75 1.66 3.40
CA ASN A 211 -8.68 1.72 2.41
C ASN A 211 -9.12 2.44 1.14
N MET A 212 -8.15 2.99 0.43
CA MET A 212 -8.32 3.55 -0.91
C MET A 212 -7.33 2.86 -1.84
N GLU A 213 -7.83 2.38 -2.98
CA GLU A 213 -7.04 1.75 -4.02
C GLU A 213 -6.92 2.69 -5.22
N ILE A 214 -5.70 3.09 -5.54
CA ILE A 214 -5.40 4.04 -6.61
C ILE A 214 -4.59 3.31 -7.68
N SER A 215 -5.18 3.13 -8.86
CA SER A 215 -4.51 2.54 -10.02
C SER A 215 -3.84 3.64 -10.84
N SER A 216 -2.54 3.53 -11.02
CA SER A 216 -1.72 4.50 -11.76
C SER A 216 -1.08 3.83 -12.97
N GLN A 217 -1.31 4.40 -14.15
CA GLN A 217 -0.61 4.04 -15.35
C GLN A 217 0.72 4.81 -15.36
N MET A 218 1.83 4.08 -15.36
CA MET A 218 3.18 4.61 -15.33
C MET A 218 3.91 4.15 -16.59
N ASN A 219 4.44 5.07 -17.37
CA ASN A 219 5.13 4.77 -18.62
C ASN A 219 6.60 5.14 -18.51
N TYR A 220 7.44 4.28 -19.05
CA TYR A 220 8.88 4.43 -19.00
C TYR A 220 9.52 4.11 -20.34
N ASN A 221 10.63 4.77 -20.65
CA ASN A 221 11.48 4.46 -21.78
C ASN A 221 12.72 3.74 -21.26
N GLY A 222 12.75 2.41 -21.41
CA GLY A 222 13.87 1.55 -21.01
C GLY A 222 14.85 1.28 -22.16
N GLN A 223 15.88 0.48 -21.88
CA GLN A 223 16.89 0.12 -22.89
C GLN A 223 16.29 -0.69 -24.07
N ASN A 224 15.28 -1.50 -23.80
CA ASN A 224 14.62 -2.34 -24.81
C ASN A 224 13.36 -1.68 -25.41
N GLY A 225 13.18 -0.39 -25.22
CA GLY A 225 12.05 0.39 -25.69
C GLY A 225 11.08 0.81 -24.60
N PRO A 226 9.94 1.41 -24.95
CA PRO A 226 8.94 1.86 -24.01
C PRO A 226 8.17 0.70 -23.37
N TYR A 227 7.80 0.86 -22.08
CA TYR A 227 6.95 -0.08 -21.39
C TYR A 227 6.00 0.65 -20.42
N THR A 228 4.88 -0.01 -20.13
CA THR A 228 3.82 0.48 -19.27
C THR A 228 3.66 -0.44 -18.07
N LEU A 229 3.57 0.16 -16.89
CA LEU A 229 3.20 -0.50 -15.63
C LEU A 229 1.88 0.07 -15.14
N ILE A 230 0.95 -0.79 -14.73
CA ILE A 230 -0.20 -0.38 -13.93
C ILE A 230 0.13 -0.71 -12.49
N VAL A 231 0.32 0.32 -11.68
CA VAL A 231 0.66 0.19 -10.26
C VAL A 231 -0.58 0.48 -9.42
N ARG A 232 -0.98 -0.47 -8.60
CA ARG A 232 -2.00 -0.30 -7.57
C ARG A 232 -1.33 0.22 -6.31
N ARG A 233 -1.80 1.35 -5.82
CA ARG A 233 -1.33 1.99 -4.59
C ARG A 233 -2.44 1.97 -3.58
N SER A 234 -2.20 1.24 -2.50
CA SER A 234 -3.15 1.08 -1.40
C SER A 234 -2.84 2.08 -0.30
N VAL A 235 -3.85 2.81 0.14
CA VAL A 235 -3.80 3.70 1.32
C VAL A 235 -4.70 3.09 2.36
N VAL A 236 -4.14 2.53 3.41
CA VAL A 236 -4.86 1.74 4.42
C VAL A 236 -4.80 2.45 5.77
N GLU A 237 -5.96 2.73 6.36
CA GLU A 237 -6.02 3.18 7.75
C GLU A 237 -5.63 2.05 8.68
N LEU A 238 -4.55 2.23 9.43
CA LEU A 238 -4.12 1.27 10.44
C LEU A 238 -4.96 1.40 11.71
N ASP A 239 -5.15 0.27 12.40
CA ASP A 239 -5.87 0.26 13.67
C ASP A 239 -5.17 1.16 14.69
N LYS A 240 -5.96 1.88 15.49
CA LYS A 240 -5.43 2.72 16.56
C LYS A 240 -4.61 1.89 17.55
N ASP A 241 -5.13 0.72 17.88
CA ASP A 241 -4.50 -0.23 18.81
C ASP A 241 -3.89 -1.37 18.00
N PRO A 242 -2.56 -1.35 17.74
CA PRO A 242 -1.90 -2.40 16.99
C PRO A 242 -1.93 -3.72 17.74
N MET A 243 -1.87 -4.82 17.00
CA MET A 243 -1.75 -6.16 17.57
C MET A 243 -0.55 -6.23 18.52
N PRO A 244 -0.64 -6.87 19.71
CA PRO A 244 0.51 -7.07 20.58
C PRO A 244 1.65 -7.78 19.85
N ILE A 245 2.87 -7.25 19.98
CA ILE A 245 4.07 -7.85 19.39
C ILE A 245 4.36 -9.21 20.03
N ARG A 246 5.01 -10.09 19.26
CA ARG A 246 5.60 -11.32 19.77
C ARG A 246 7.08 -11.32 19.40
N TYR A 247 7.95 -11.41 20.40
CA TYR A 247 9.38 -11.43 20.19
C TYR A 247 9.82 -12.64 19.37
N LYS A 248 10.82 -12.45 18.52
CA LYS A 248 11.43 -13.50 17.73
C LYS A 248 12.15 -14.50 18.64
N ASP A 249 11.92 -15.77 18.38
CA ASP A 249 12.67 -16.87 18.96
C ASP A 249 13.60 -17.45 17.88
N ARG A 250 14.90 -17.48 18.14
CA ARG A 250 15.90 -17.97 17.18
C ARG A 250 15.74 -19.44 16.79
N ARG A 251 14.98 -20.19 17.55
CA ARG A 251 14.67 -21.60 17.26
C ARG A 251 13.65 -21.76 16.14
N VAL A 252 12.95 -20.70 15.77
CA VAL A 252 11.88 -20.74 14.78
C VAL A 252 12.14 -19.64 13.73
N GLY A 253 12.14 -20.04 12.44
CA GLY A 253 12.38 -19.15 11.32
C GLY A 253 11.15 -18.37 10.89
N PHE A 254 10.79 -17.32 11.63
CA PHE A 254 9.76 -16.36 11.19
C PHE A 254 10.40 -15.16 10.50
N PHE A 255 9.69 -14.56 9.57
CA PHE A 255 9.97 -13.17 9.16
C PHE A 255 9.79 -12.25 10.35
N SER A 256 10.60 -11.21 10.45
CA SER A 256 10.64 -10.33 11.61
C SER A 256 11.01 -8.92 11.22
N SER A 257 10.62 -7.96 12.07
CA SER A 257 11.03 -6.56 11.99
C SER A 257 11.90 -6.19 13.18
N PRO A 258 13.03 -5.49 12.98
CA PRO A 258 13.90 -5.03 14.06
C PRO A 258 13.35 -3.78 14.73
N ARG A 259 13.77 -3.52 15.97
CA ARG A 259 13.54 -2.30 16.74
C ARG A 259 14.78 -1.96 17.57
N ASN A 260 15.04 -0.66 17.64
CA ASN A 260 15.96 -0.08 18.61
C ASN A 260 15.17 0.39 19.82
N PHE A 261 15.46 -0.13 20.98
CA PHE A 261 14.75 0.19 22.23
C PHE A 261 15.56 1.08 23.13
N TYR A 262 14.98 2.20 23.50
CA TYR A 262 15.59 3.21 24.38
C TYR A 262 14.90 3.23 25.73
N THR A 263 15.69 3.31 26.79
CA THR A 263 15.21 3.49 28.16
C THR A 263 16.32 4.09 29.02
N SER A 264 15.93 4.93 29.99
CA SER A 264 16.88 5.47 30.98
C SER A 264 17.45 4.44 31.94
N ASP A 265 16.89 3.23 32.00
CA ASP A 265 17.38 2.14 32.84
C ASP A 265 18.62 1.44 32.27
N LYS A 266 18.99 1.75 31.02
CA LYS A 266 20.12 1.13 30.33
C LYS A 266 21.07 2.17 29.77
N ASP A 267 22.36 1.92 29.87
CA ASP A 267 23.41 2.78 29.33
C ASP A 267 23.70 2.53 27.85
N ARG A 268 22.82 1.78 27.18
CA ARG A 268 22.94 1.42 25.76
C ARG A 268 21.57 1.31 25.13
N VAL A 269 21.55 1.41 23.81
CA VAL A 269 20.38 1.02 22.99
C VAL A 269 20.30 -0.51 22.97
N GLU A 270 19.13 -1.04 23.22
CA GLU A 270 18.85 -2.48 23.10
C GLU A 270 18.08 -2.71 21.83
N ASP A 271 18.46 -3.72 21.06
CA ASP A 271 17.75 -4.16 19.87
C ASP A 271 16.93 -5.41 20.19
N TYR A 272 15.79 -5.50 19.57
CA TYR A 272 14.97 -6.70 19.55
C TYR A 272 14.28 -6.86 18.22
N GLU A 273 13.85 -8.08 17.92
CA GLU A 273 13.03 -8.37 16.75
C GLU A 273 11.68 -8.94 17.19
N PHE A 274 10.64 -8.62 16.43
CA PHE A 274 9.32 -9.23 16.58
C PHE A 274 8.88 -9.86 15.28
N ILE A 275 8.14 -10.99 15.40
CA ILE A 275 7.76 -11.82 14.26
C ILE A 275 6.56 -11.24 13.50
N HIS A 276 6.49 -11.55 12.20
CA HIS A 276 5.31 -11.33 11.38
C HIS A 276 4.33 -12.49 11.59
N ARG A 277 3.08 -12.18 11.91
CA ARG A 277 2.05 -13.18 12.15
C ARG A 277 0.64 -12.64 11.88
N TRP A 278 -0.27 -13.56 11.63
CA TRP A 278 -1.69 -13.25 11.56
C TRP A 278 -2.26 -12.91 12.95
N ARG A 279 -3.24 -12.00 13.00
CA ARG A 279 -4.03 -11.74 14.21
C ARG A 279 -5.04 -12.87 14.40
N MET A 280 -4.70 -13.82 15.26
CA MET A 280 -5.56 -14.96 15.59
C MET A 280 -6.18 -14.75 16.97
N GLU A 281 -7.43 -14.29 16.99
CA GLU A 281 -8.20 -14.05 18.21
C GLU A 281 -9.37 -15.06 18.25
N PRO A 282 -9.55 -15.81 19.35
CA PRO A 282 -10.63 -16.78 19.44
C PRO A 282 -11.99 -16.07 19.56
N LYS A 283 -13.02 -16.57 18.86
CA LYS A 283 -14.39 -16.07 19.01
C LYS A 283 -14.93 -16.32 20.41
N ASP A 284 -14.55 -17.44 21.02
CA ASP A 284 -14.89 -17.82 22.40
C ASP A 284 -13.60 -18.02 23.19
N MET A 285 -13.19 -16.97 23.91
CA MET A 285 -11.99 -16.99 24.72
C MET A 285 -12.12 -17.99 25.89
N ALA A 286 -13.32 -18.17 26.47
CA ALA A 286 -13.51 -19.08 27.59
C ALA A 286 -13.36 -20.56 27.15
N ALA A 287 -13.93 -20.92 26.00
CA ALA A 287 -13.75 -22.25 25.40
C ALA A 287 -12.29 -22.49 25.01
N TYR A 288 -11.62 -21.48 24.41
CA TYR A 288 -10.20 -21.56 24.06
C TYR A 288 -9.31 -21.84 25.28
N LEU A 289 -9.54 -21.13 26.40
CA LEU A 289 -8.79 -21.33 27.65
C LEU A 289 -9.04 -22.69 28.29
N ARG A 290 -10.18 -23.36 28.01
CA ARG A 290 -10.44 -24.75 28.41
C ARG A 290 -9.76 -25.77 27.49
N GLY A 291 -9.08 -25.33 26.43
CA GLY A 291 -8.42 -26.22 25.46
C GLY A 291 -9.35 -26.74 24.35
N GLU A 292 -10.54 -26.17 24.19
CA GLU A 292 -11.48 -26.52 23.13
C GLU A 292 -11.04 -25.86 21.80
N LEU A 293 -11.33 -26.53 20.68
CA LEU A 293 -11.12 -25.94 19.35
C LEU A 293 -12.18 -24.89 19.07
N VAL A 294 -11.75 -23.66 18.83
CA VAL A 294 -12.62 -22.51 18.53
C VAL A 294 -12.36 -21.94 17.15
N GLU A 295 -13.35 -21.27 16.57
CA GLU A 295 -13.10 -20.48 15.36
C GLU A 295 -12.40 -19.16 15.70
N PRO A 296 -11.53 -18.63 14.81
CA PRO A 296 -11.01 -17.29 14.96
C PRO A 296 -12.10 -16.24 14.67
N VAL A 297 -11.99 -15.06 15.28
CA VAL A 297 -12.85 -13.89 14.96
C VAL A 297 -12.78 -13.58 13.47
N LYS A 298 -11.56 -13.62 12.90
CA LYS A 298 -11.32 -13.38 11.47
C LYS A 298 -10.49 -14.55 10.92
N PRO A 299 -11.09 -15.44 10.11
CA PRO A 299 -10.33 -16.48 9.43
C PRO A 299 -9.42 -15.88 8.34
N ILE A 300 -8.34 -16.58 8.02
CA ILE A 300 -7.45 -16.29 6.92
C ILE A 300 -8.09 -16.85 5.65
N ILE A 301 -8.58 -15.98 4.77
CA ILE A 301 -9.22 -16.40 3.53
C ILE A 301 -8.28 -16.12 2.38
N PHE A 302 -7.95 -17.15 1.60
CA PHE A 302 -7.26 -17.02 0.32
C PHE A 302 -8.22 -17.24 -0.84
N TYR A 303 -8.21 -16.31 -1.76
CA TYR A 303 -8.97 -16.39 -3.02
C TYR A 303 -8.07 -16.91 -4.13
N VAL A 304 -8.46 -18.01 -4.75
CA VAL A 304 -7.71 -18.64 -5.84
C VAL A 304 -8.18 -18.10 -7.17
N ASP A 305 -7.23 -17.63 -7.96
CA ASP A 305 -7.46 -17.03 -9.27
C ASP A 305 -8.13 -18.01 -10.22
N ASN A 306 -9.20 -17.58 -10.90
CA ASN A 306 -9.93 -18.36 -11.90
C ASN A 306 -9.09 -18.65 -13.17
N ALA A 307 -7.95 -17.95 -13.35
CA ALA A 307 -6.99 -18.22 -14.41
C ALA A 307 -6.15 -19.50 -14.20
N PHE A 308 -6.16 -20.08 -12.99
CA PHE A 308 -5.50 -21.37 -12.79
C PHE A 308 -6.09 -22.45 -13.69
N PRO A 309 -5.24 -23.25 -14.35
CA PRO A 309 -5.72 -24.46 -15.04
C PRO A 309 -6.53 -25.34 -14.08
N GLU A 310 -7.70 -25.80 -14.52
CA GLU A 310 -8.66 -26.53 -13.69
C GLU A 310 -8.03 -27.72 -12.97
N LYS A 311 -7.12 -28.44 -13.64
CA LYS A 311 -6.37 -29.58 -13.09
C LYS A 311 -5.58 -29.26 -11.82
N TRP A 312 -5.23 -27.98 -11.56
CA TRP A 312 -4.44 -27.56 -10.40
C TRP A 312 -5.28 -26.91 -9.29
N ARG A 313 -6.44 -26.31 -9.64
CA ARG A 313 -7.23 -25.51 -8.69
C ARG A 313 -7.64 -26.28 -7.44
N GLY A 314 -8.07 -27.52 -7.59
CA GLY A 314 -8.42 -28.40 -6.46
C GLY A 314 -7.24 -28.66 -5.54
N ALA A 315 -6.08 -29.02 -6.10
CA ALA A 315 -4.88 -29.28 -5.31
C ALA A 315 -4.34 -27.99 -4.61
N VAL A 316 -4.43 -26.83 -5.27
CA VAL A 316 -4.04 -25.55 -4.68
C VAL A 316 -4.92 -25.21 -3.49
N LYS A 317 -6.25 -25.35 -3.63
CA LYS A 317 -7.18 -25.10 -2.51
C LYS A 317 -6.93 -26.06 -1.35
N GLN A 318 -6.75 -27.34 -1.63
CA GLN A 318 -6.43 -28.33 -0.60
C GLN A 318 -5.13 -27.98 0.13
N GLY A 319 -4.06 -27.63 -0.59
CA GLY A 319 -2.78 -27.26 0.00
C GLY A 319 -2.85 -26.00 0.89
N ILE A 320 -3.77 -25.06 0.59
CA ILE A 320 -4.05 -23.91 1.46
C ILE A 320 -4.75 -24.39 2.75
N GLU A 321 -5.76 -25.23 2.64
CA GLU A 321 -6.58 -25.67 3.77
C GLU A 321 -5.85 -26.70 4.65
N ASP A 322 -4.84 -27.41 4.13
CA ASP A 322 -3.99 -28.31 4.91
C ASP A 322 -3.28 -27.63 6.09
N TRP A 323 -3.10 -26.31 6.02
CA TRP A 323 -2.60 -25.51 7.15
C TRP A 323 -3.51 -25.55 8.38
N ASN A 324 -4.80 -25.90 8.25
CA ASN A 324 -5.69 -26.04 9.37
C ASN A 324 -5.18 -27.08 10.37
N ILE A 325 -4.45 -28.10 9.94
CA ILE A 325 -3.81 -29.10 10.84
C ILE A 325 -2.89 -28.41 11.86
N ALA A 326 -2.12 -27.39 11.40
CA ALA A 326 -1.24 -26.62 12.28
C ALA A 326 -2.05 -25.66 13.19
N PHE A 327 -3.09 -25.02 12.66
CA PHE A 327 -3.94 -24.13 13.43
C PHE A 327 -4.78 -24.86 14.48
N GLU A 328 -5.22 -26.09 14.22
CA GLU A 328 -5.90 -26.93 15.20
C GLU A 328 -4.99 -27.29 16.39
N LYS A 329 -3.67 -27.51 16.14
CA LYS A 329 -2.69 -27.68 17.22
C LYS A 329 -2.54 -26.39 18.05
N ALA A 330 -2.84 -25.23 17.47
CA ALA A 330 -2.87 -23.95 18.17
C ALA A 330 -4.24 -23.61 18.79
N GLY A 331 -5.23 -24.51 18.70
CA GLY A 331 -6.57 -24.35 19.28
C GLY A 331 -7.62 -23.73 18.36
N PHE A 332 -7.33 -23.58 17.06
CA PHE A 332 -8.25 -22.94 16.10
C PHE A 332 -8.73 -23.92 15.04
N LYS A 333 -10.04 -24.06 14.87
CA LYS A 333 -10.66 -24.74 13.73
C LYS A 333 -11.10 -23.74 12.66
N ASN A 334 -11.15 -24.18 11.39
CA ASN A 334 -11.56 -23.33 10.27
C ASN A 334 -10.76 -22.02 10.18
N ALA A 335 -9.49 -22.07 10.54
CA ALA A 335 -8.64 -20.89 10.60
C ALA A 335 -8.23 -20.40 9.20
N VAL A 336 -8.04 -21.32 8.27
CA VAL A 336 -7.63 -21.02 6.87
C VAL A 336 -8.68 -21.57 5.92
N ILE A 337 -9.14 -20.74 4.99
CA ILE A 337 -10.21 -21.05 4.04
C ILE A 337 -9.75 -20.69 2.64
N ALA A 338 -9.90 -21.63 1.68
CA ALA A 338 -9.67 -21.37 0.28
C ALA A 338 -11.00 -21.17 -0.48
N LYS A 339 -11.07 -20.10 -1.27
CA LYS A 339 -12.23 -19.77 -2.13
C LYS A 339 -11.78 -19.50 -3.55
N ASP A 340 -12.65 -19.66 -4.52
CA ASP A 340 -12.42 -19.14 -5.86
C ASP A 340 -12.67 -17.63 -5.90
N TYR A 341 -12.10 -16.92 -6.88
CA TYR A 341 -12.43 -15.50 -7.12
C TYR A 341 -13.95 -15.37 -7.33
N PRO A 342 -14.62 -14.45 -6.60
CA PRO A 342 -16.03 -14.20 -6.84
C PRO A 342 -16.25 -13.69 -8.26
N THR A 343 -17.26 -14.23 -8.92
CA THR A 343 -17.66 -13.81 -10.27
C THR A 343 -18.83 -12.85 -10.28
N ASP A 344 -19.50 -12.72 -9.14
CA ASP A 344 -20.75 -11.96 -8.95
C ASP A 344 -20.63 -10.77 -7.97
N ASP A 345 -19.45 -10.59 -7.36
CA ASP A 345 -19.18 -9.44 -6.49
C ASP A 345 -18.48 -8.31 -7.25
N PRO A 346 -19.16 -7.21 -7.60
CA PRO A 346 -18.57 -6.09 -8.31
C PRO A 346 -17.54 -5.31 -7.48
N ASN A 347 -17.48 -5.55 -6.16
CA ASN A 347 -16.53 -4.89 -5.26
C ASN A 347 -15.25 -5.72 -5.05
N PHE A 348 -15.22 -6.97 -5.51
CA PHE A 348 -14.03 -7.80 -5.45
C PHE A 348 -13.00 -7.28 -6.47
N ASP A 349 -11.79 -7.07 -5.98
CA ASP A 349 -10.63 -6.72 -6.81
C ASP A 349 -9.41 -7.44 -6.22
N PRO A 350 -8.76 -8.34 -6.97
CA PRO A 350 -7.60 -9.07 -6.45
C PRO A 350 -6.45 -8.14 -6.05
N ASP A 351 -6.42 -6.91 -6.54
CA ASP A 351 -5.41 -5.93 -6.16
C ASP A 351 -5.78 -5.10 -4.92
N ASP A 352 -6.97 -5.31 -4.36
CA ASP A 352 -7.41 -4.69 -3.11
C ASP A 352 -6.72 -5.39 -1.93
N ILE A 353 -6.10 -4.60 -1.06
CA ILE A 353 -5.36 -5.09 0.12
C ILE A 353 -6.24 -5.85 1.13
N ARG A 354 -7.56 -5.80 1.00
CA ARG A 354 -8.48 -6.56 1.86
C ARG A 354 -8.52 -8.05 1.57
N TYR A 355 -8.03 -8.49 0.39
CA TYR A 355 -8.13 -9.86 -0.08
C TYR A 355 -6.76 -10.49 -0.23
N ASN A 356 -6.55 -11.66 0.39
CA ASN A 356 -5.38 -12.47 0.10
C ASN A 356 -5.65 -13.31 -1.15
N CYS A 357 -4.78 -13.24 -2.12
CA CYS A 357 -5.00 -13.88 -3.41
C CYS A 357 -3.89 -14.88 -3.75
N VAL A 358 -4.27 -16.01 -4.32
CA VAL A 358 -3.35 -16.94 -4.99
C VAL A 358 -3.49 -16.70 -6.48
N ARG A 359 -2.50 -16.04 -7.07
CA ARG A 359 -2.52 -15.53 -8.45
C ARG A 359 -1.77 -16.43 -9.39
N TYR A 360 -2.28 -16.60 -10.60
CA TYR A 360 -1.61 -17.30 -11.66
C TYR A 360 -0.93 -16.31 -12.62
N ALA A 361 0.39 -16.32 -12.66
CA ALA A 361 1.17 -15.40 -13.48
C ALA A 361 1.79 -16.13 -14.68
N VAL A 362 1.38 -15.74 -15.89
CA VAL A 362 1.98 -16.25 -17.14
C VAL A 362 3.24 -15.43 -17.44
N THR A 363 4.38 -16.04 -17.19
CA THR A 363 5.71 -15.46 -17.44
C THR A 363 6.69 -16.56 -17.80
N SER A 364 7.79 -16.22 -18.48
CA SER A 364 8.91 -17.13 -18.75
C SER A 364 9.76 -17.43 -17.52
N THR A 365 9.61 -16.66 -16.45
CA THR A 365 10.33 -16.85 -15.20
C THR A 365 9.85 -18.12 -14.50
N ALA A 366 10.78 -18.97 -14.06
CA ALA A 366 10.50 -20.18 -13.29
C ALA A 366 10.65 -19.86 -11.81
N ASN A 367 9.56 -19.48 -11.12
CA ASN A 367 9.53 -19.11 -9.72
C ASN A 367 8.12 -19.22 -9.12
N ALA A 368 8.01 -18.95 -7.84
CA ALA A 368 6.79 -18.59 -7.12
C ALA A 368 7.18 -17.61 -5.99
N MET A 369 6.27 -16.73 -5.62
CA MET A 369 6.49 -15.75 -4.54
C MET A 369 5.30 -15.73 -3.58
N GLY A 370 5.57 -15.41 -2.31
CA GLY A 370 4.54 -15.24 -1.27
C GLY A 370 4.70 -13.90 -0.56
N PRO A 371 4.53 -12.75 -1.26
CA PRO A 371 4.70 -11.45 -0.65
C PRO A 371 3.59 -11.14 0.37
N SER A 372 3.92 -10.37 1.41
CA SER A 372 2.97 -9.91 2.41
C SER A 372 3.20 -8.45 2.78
N TYR A 373 2.09 -7.73 3.09
CA TYR A 373 2.18 -6.45 3.77
C TYR A 373 1.87 -6.64 5.26
N VAL A 374 2.70 -6.05 6.08
CA VAL A 374 2.57 -6.13 7.54
C VAL A 374 2.40 -4.73 8.13
N ASP A 375 1.70 -4.65 9.25
CA ASP A 375 1.73 -3.44 10.07
C ASP A 375 3.12 -3.31 10.70
N PRO A 376 3.89 -2.27 10.32
CA PRO A 376 5.26 -2.14 10.80
C PRO A 376 5.35 -1.95 12.32
N ARG A 377 4.27 -1.60 13.02
CA ARG A 377 4.24 -1.40 14.47
C ARG A 377 4.16 -2.70 15.26
N SER A 378 3.57 -3.74 14.67
CA SER A 378 3.19 -4.96 15.39
C SER A 378 3.61 -6.27 14.72
N GLY A 379 3.95 -6.22 13.42
CA GLY A 379 4.17 -7.42 12.61
C GLY A 379 2.88 -8.15 12.25
N GLU A 380 1.70 -7.53 12.43
CA GLU A 380 0.44 -8.11 11.96
C GLU A 380 0.42 -8.19 10.44
N ILE A 381 0.19 -9.39 9.91
CA ILE A 381 0.02 -9.59 8.47
C ILE A 381 -1.36 -9.04 8.09
N LEU A 382 -1.36 -7.97 7.29
CA LEU A 382 -2.58 -7.31 6.81
C LEU A 382 -3.13 -8.00 5.56
N VAL A 383 -2.23 -8.40 4.66
CA VAL A 383 -2.52 -9.17 3.47
C VAL A 383 -1.30 -10.00 3.09
N ALA A 384 -1.54 -11.19 2.55
CA ALA A 384 -0.51 -12.02 1.93
C ALA A 384 -1.04 -12.55 0.60
N ASP A 385 -0.22 -12.47 -0.43
CA ASP A 385 -0.52 -13.06 -1.72
C ASP A 385 0.43 -14.22 -2.02
N VAL A 386 0.01 -15.12 -2.86
CA VAL A 386 0.86 -16.12 -3.50
C VAL A 386 0.82 -15.89 -4.99
N ILE A 387 1.97 -15.73 -5.62
CA ILE A 387 2.08 -15.58 -7.07
C ILE A 387 2.68 -16.87 -7.62
N TRP A 388 1.85 -17.64 -8.27
CA TRP A 388 2.22 -18.90 -8.91
C TRP A 388 2.62 -18.64 -10.37
N TYR A 389 3.89 -18.82 -10.70
CA TYR A 389 4.35 -18.63 -12.07
C TYR A 389 4.08 -19.87 -12.91
N HIS A 390 3.73 -19.65 -14.17
CA HIS A 390 3.43 -20.75 -15.11
C HIS A 390 4.53 -21.82 -15.14
N ASN A 391 5.78 -21.41 -15.12
CA ASN A 391 6.94 -22.30 -15.22
C ASN A 391 7.39 -22.92 -13.88
N VAL A 392 6.70 -22.71 -12.76
CA VAL A 392 7.11 -23.25 -11.47
C VAL A 392 7.16 -24.78 -11.46
N ILE A 393 6.28 -25.44 -12.20
CA ILE A 393 6.27 -26.91 -12.27
C ILE A 393 7.55 -27.43 -12.94
N SER A 394 8.02 -26.81 -14.03
CA SER A 394 9.33 -27.16 -14.63
C SER A 394 10.46 -27.01 -13.62
N LEU A 395 10.45 -25.89 -12.85
CA LEU A 395 11.44 -25.67 -11.79
C LEU A 395 11.44 -26.78 -10.73
N VAL A 396 10.26 -27.22 -10.30
CA VAL A 396 10.12 -28.34 -9.33
C VAL A 396 10.65 -29.65 -9.89
N HIS A 397 10.38 -29.93 -11.20
CA HIS A 397 10.92 -31.11 -11.89
C HIS A 397 12.45 -31.05 -11.97
N ASP A 398 13.01 -29.90 -12.35
CA ASP A 398 14.47 -29.71 -12.46
C ASP A 398 15.14 -29.89 -11.09
N TRP A 399 14.57 -29.33 -10.04
CA TRP A 399 15.09 -29.51 -8.67
C TRP A 399 15.04 -30.97 -8.23
N ARG A 400 13.92 -31.63 -8.43
CA ARG A 400 13.81 -33.05 -8.10
C ARG A 400 14.85 -33.87 -8.85
N PHE A 401 15.06 -33.59 -10.13
CA PHE A 401 16.09 -34.26 -10.92
C PHE A 401 17.50 -34.00 -10.36
N VAL A 402 17.84 -32.75 -10.08
CA VAL A 402 19.16 -32.37 -9.56
C VAL A 402 19.41 -32.97 -8.17
N GLN A 403 18.40 -32.98 -7.29
CA GLN A 403 18.53 -33.49 -5.93
C GLN A 403 18.55 -35.02 -5.84
N THR A 404 17.80 -35.70 -6.69
CA THR A 404 17.61 -37.15 -6.61
C THR A 404 18.23 -37.91 -7.77
N GLY A 405 18.61 -37.25 -8.85
CA GLY A 405 19.06 -37.87 -10.10
C GLY A 405 20.25 -38.80 -9.94
N ALA A 406 21.16 -38.50 -9.00
CA ALA A 406 22.33 -39.33 -8.72
C ALA A 406 21.99 -40.66 -8.00
N VAL A 407 20.84 -40.71 -7.31
CA VAL A 407 20.43 -41.87 -6.48
C VAL A 407 19.09 -42.46 -6.93
N ASP A 408 18.37 -41.82 -7.85
CA ASP A 408 17.08 -42.30 -8.37
C ASP A 408 17.29 -43.31 -9.50
N PRO A 409 16.91 -44.60 -9.30
CA PRO A 409 17.06 -45.62 -10.35
C PRO A 409 16.31 -45.29 -11.62
N LEU A 410 15.24 -44.48 -11.59
CA LEU A 410 14.49 -44.06 -12.76
C LEU A 410 15.24 -43.01 -13.59
N ALA A 411 15.90 -42.07 -12.93
CA ALA A 411 16.76 -41.08 -13.56
C ALA A 411 17.95 -41.74 -14.23
N LEU A 412 18.59 -42.70 -13.57
CA LEU A 412 19.71 -43.47 -14.10
C LEU A 412 19.28 -44.35 -15.32
N ARG A 413 18.07 -44.91 -15.32
CA ARG A 413 17.53 -45.66 -16.45
C ARG A 413 17.21 -44.77 -17.67
N GLY A 414 16.78 -43.51 -17.46
CA GLY A 414 16.56 -42.53 -18.52
C GLY A 414 17.83 -42.18 -19.28
N ILE A 415 18.93 -41.99 -18.54
CA ILE A 415 20.25 -41.63 -19.09
C ILE A 415 20.80 -42.78 -19.96
N SER A 416 20.48 -44.04 -19.66
CA SER A 416 21.00 -45.20 -20.38
C SER A 416 20.25 -45.57 -21.66
N ARG A 417 19.03 -45.05 -21.89
CA ARG A 417 18.17 -45.41 -23.03
C ARG A 417 18.31 -44.51 -24.25
N ASP A 418 18.71 -43.28 -24.09
CA ASP A 418 18.86 -42.37 -25.23
C ASP A 418 20.30 -42.31 -25.72
N ARG A 419 20.67 -43.28 -26.58
CA ARG A 419 21.99 -43.32 -27.23
C ARG A 419 22.15 -42.28 -28.35
N THR A 420 21.14 -41.48 -28.63
CA THR A 420 21.16 -40.48 -29.71
C THR A 420 21.62 -39.11 -29.25
N HIS A 421 21.69 -38.87 -27.94
CA HIS A 421 22.23 -37.61 -27.40
C HIS A 421 23.69 -37.80 -26.97
N PRO A 422 24.54 -36.79 -27.19
CA PRO A 422 25.94 -36.85 -26.80
C PRO A 422 26.04 -37.13 -25.28
N ARG A 423 26.92 -38.07 -24.92
CA ARG A 423 27.18 -38.46 -23.53
C ARG A 423 27.32 -37.23 -22.65
N ILE A 424 26.40 -37.06 -21.75
CA ILE A 424 26.55 -36.09 -20.64
C ILE A 424 27.51 -36.76 -19.66
N ASP A 425 28.76 -36.37 -19.76
CA ASP A 425 29.78 -36.72 -18.80
C ASP A 425 29.39 -36.13 -17.43
N ALA A 426 29.48 -36.90 -16.35
CA ALA A 426 29.07 -36.49 -15.02
C ALA A 426 29.82 -35.24 -14.53
N GLN A 427 31.02 -34.97 -15.09
CA GLN A 427 31.76 -33.72 -14.82
C GLN A 427 31.26 -32.52 -15.63
N HIS A 428 30.50 -32.72 -16.73
CA HIS A 428 29.98 -31.68 -17.62
C HIS A 428 28.47 -31.46 -17.45
N GLY A 429 27.76 -32.34 -16.75
CA GLY A 429 26.30 -32.26 -16.55
C GLY A 429 25.84 -30.97 -15.92
N CYS A 430 26.65 -30.39 -15.07
CA CYS A 430 26.36 -29.09 -14.43
C CYS A 430 26.48 -27.88 -15.39
N LYS A 431 27.21 -28.03 -16.51
CA LYS A 431 27.40 -26.95 -17.51
C LYS A 431 26.31 -26.93 -18.62
N LEU A 432 25.58 -28.02 -18.81
CA LEU A 432 24.55 -28.14 -19.84
C LEU A 432 23.15 -27.69 -19.33
N LEU A 433 22.93 -27.69 -18.05
CA LEU A 433 21.66 -27.24 -17.43
C LEU A 433 21.49 -25.72 -17.37
N PHE A 434 22.56 -24.96 -17.63
CA PHE A 434 22.51 -23.52 -17.64
C PHE A 434 23.05 -22.96 -18.95
N PRO A 435 22.20 -22.33 -19.81
CA PRO A 435 22.70 -21.57 -20.94
C PRO A 435 23.71 -20.52 -20.47
N ARG A 436 24.82 -20.38 -21.20
CA ARG A 436 25.83 -19.36 -20.91
C ARG A 436 25.16 -17.98 -20.84
N GLY A 437 25.11 -17.37 -19.68
CA GLY A 437 24.57 -16.03 -19.46
C GLY A 437 23.54 -15.91 -18.35
N LEU A 438 22.94 -17.01 -17.89
CA LEU A 438 22.14 -16.99 -16.68
C LEU A 438 23.00 -17.49 -15.52
N SER A 439 23.49 -16.56 -14.70
CA SER A 439 23.99 -16.92 -13.38
C SER A 439 22.83 -17.55 -12.63
N ALA A 440 22.90 -18.85 -12.38
CA ALA A 440 21.98 -19.55 -11.50
C ALA A 440 22.21 -19.06 -10.07
N GLN A 441 21.75 -17.88 -9.77
CA GLN A 441 21.45 -17.52 -8.39
C GLN A 441 19.98 -17.92 -8.19
N PRO A 442 19.70 -18.89 -7.32
CA PRO A 442 18.33 -19.26 -7.04
C PRO A 442 17.63 -18.05 -6.41
N VAL A 443 16.64 -17.54 -7.08
CA VAL A 443 15.77 -16.43 -6.62
C VAL A 443 15.08 -16.77 -5.29
N ILE A 444 15.08 -18.04 -4.89
CA ILE A 444 14.63 -18.52 -3.58
C ILE A 444 15.44 -17.93 -2.40
N HIS A 445 16.68 -17.53 -2.61
CA HIS A 445 17.48 -16.88 -1.56
C HIS A 445 17.09 -15.41 -1.29
N GLN A 446 16.15 -14.84 -2.05
CA GLN A 446 15.74 -13.45 -1.82
C GLN A 446 14.83 -13.26 -0.62
N GLU A 447 14.00 -14.24 -0.29
CA GLU A 447 13.10 -14.16 0.87
C GLU A 447 13.61 -14.93 2.09
N ILE A 448 14.49 -15.92 1.86
CA ILE A 448 15.22 -16.59 2.94
C ILE A 448 16.64 -16.04 2.91
N ARG A 449 16.87 -14.89 3.52
CA ARG A 449 18.24 -14.49 3.90
C ARG A 449 18.76 -15.49 4.90
N TYR A 450 19.30 -16.60 4.40
CA TYR A 450 20.19 -17.44 5.17
C TYR A 450 21.49 -16.64 5.33
N ASN A 451 21.58 -15.87 6.41
CA ASN A 451 22.85 -15.30 6.82
C ASN A 451 23.51 -16.31 7.76
N PRO A 452 24.57 -17.02 7.33
CA PRO A 452 25.25 -18.00 8.18
C PRO A 452 25.79 -17.38 9.47
N GLU A 453 26.08 -16.08 9.49
CA GLU A 453 26.54 -15.36 10.67
C GLU A 453 25.45 -15.25 11.75
N TYR A 454 24.19 -15.28 11.38
CA TYR A 454 23.07 -15.25 12.33
C TYR A 454 22.85 -16.56 13.09
N TYR A 455 23.36 -17.67 12.57
CA TYR A 455 23.17 -19.01 13.17
C TYR A 455 24.36 -19.51 13.96
N GLY A 456 25.43 -18.71 14.15
CA GLY A 456 26.56 -19.07 15.00
C GLY A 456 27.32 -20.31 14.55
N LEU A 457 27.20 -20.72 13.27
CA LEU A 457 27.99 -21.80 12.69
C LEU A 457 29.32 -21.21 12.18
N ARG A 458 30.22 -20.90 13.08
CA ARG A 458 31.65 -20.84 12.77
C ARG A 458 32.20 -22.27 12.82
N SER A 459 32.76 -22.69 11.71
CA SER A 459 33.62 -23.88 11.62
C SER A 459 34.80 -23.80 12.57
#